data_cdeacd115d7da05404a4b7d07cad2c0c
#
_entry.id   cdeacd115d7da05404a4b7d07cad2c0c
#
_cell.length_a   1.000
_cell.length_b   1.000
_cell.length_c   1.000
_cell.angle_alpha   90.00
_cell.angle_beta   90.00
_cell.angle_gamma   90.00
#
_symmetry.space_group_name_H-M   'P 1'
#
loop_
_entity.id
_entity.type
_entity.pdbx_description
1 polymer ?
#
loop_
_entity_poly.entity_id
_entity_poly.type
_entity_poly.pdbx_seq_one_letter_code
_entity_poly.pdbx_strand_id
1 'polypeptide(L)'
;VSDTAVQDTVTQDTVVTRFAPSPTGFLHIGGARTALFNWLYARARGGKMLLRIEDTDRERSTQAAIDAILDGLAWIGLDWDGDTVYQFSRAARHREVVETLLASGGAYRCYASQAELDAMREKARAEGRTRLYDGTWRDRDPSEAPAGVKPVIRLKAPLIGETAIDDQVQGRVVWQNENLDDLVLLRSDGTPTYMLAVVVDDHDMGVTHVIRGDDHLTNAARQKQIYDALGWTVPTFAHIPLIHGPDGSKMSKRHGALGVDAYRAMGYLPAAMRNYLVRLGWSHGDQEIFSTEEMVAAFDLPQIGRSPARFDFAKLESLNGHYIRQLDAPALLAEIEKLLPHMAQGDELARKLTPALRDKLLLALPGLKERAKTLVDLVEQARFVYADRPIALDDKAKALLTADARAVLGRLATALAPVEPWTAEATEAAVRSFAEEQGLKLGAVAQPLRAALTGRATSPGIFEVLATLGREECLGRLTDQAGLATVASEA
;
A
#
# COMPACT_ATOMS: atom_id res chain seq x y z
N VAL A 1 -16.58 11.72 60.19
CA VAL A 1 -17.31 11.12 59.05
C VAL A 1 -17.09 12.08 57.90
N SER A 2 -16.09 11.82 57.06
CA SER A 2 -15.76 12.58 55.88
C SER A 2 -16.29 11.80 54.67
N ASP A 3 -17.28 12.40 54.02
CA ASP A 3 -17.82 11.98 52.74
C ASP A 3 -16.81 12.30 51.65
N THR A 4 -16.15 11.30 51.15
CA THR A 4 -15.30 11.41 49.93
C THR A 4 -16.19 11.14 48.75
N ALA A 5 -16.65 12.20 48.11
CA ALA A 5 -17.27 12.12 46.78
C ALA A 5 -16.26 11.56 45.76
N VAL A 6 -16.53 10.38 45.32
CA VAL A 6 -15.89 9.80 44.13
C VAL A 6 -16.35 10.65 42.93
N GLN A 7 -15.46 11.46 42.40
CA GLN A 7 -15.66 12.10 41.11
C GLN A 7 -15.62 11.00 40.06
N ASP A 8 -16.76 10.68 39.48
CA ASP A 8 -16.87 9.96 38.23
C ASP A 8 -16.09 10.75 37.15
N THR A 9 -14.86 10.37 36.90
CA THR A 9 -14.15 10.79 35.70
C THR A 9 -14.92 10.20 34.52
N VAL A 10 -15.63 11.06 33.80
CA VAL A 10 -16.16 10.76 32.47
C VAL A 10 -14.97 10.30 31.64
N THR A 11 -14.83 8.98 31.48
CA THR A 11 -13.88 8.40 30.51
C THR A 11 -14.35 8.89 29.14
N GLN A 12 -13.58 9.76 28.51
CA GLN A 12 -13.74 10.07 27.08
C GLN A 12 -13.75 8.70 26.37
N ASP A 13 -14.86 8.37 25.70
CA ASP A 13 -14.98 7.10 24.99
C ASP A 13 -13.79 6.96 24.04
N THR A 14 -12.97 5.94 24.30
CA THR A 14 -11.77 5.67 23.50
C THR A 14 -12.17 5.46 22.04
N VAL A 15 -11.59 6.22 21.11
CA VAL A 15 -11.83 6.04 19.68
C VAL A 15 -11.36 4.64 19.25
N VAL A 16 -12.26 3.88 18.65
CA VAL A 16 -11.98 2.57 18.08
C VAL A 16 -12.37 2.57 16.61
N THR A 17 -11.38 2.45 15.75
CA THR A 17 -11.56 2.26 14.32
C THR A 17 -11.30 0.80 13.93
N ARG A 18 -11.56 0.43 12.69
CA ARG A 18 -11.20 -0.88 12.16
C ARG A 18 -10.87 -0.85 10.68
N PHE A 19 -9.90 -1.65 10.28
CA PHE A 19 -9.73 -2.06 8.90
C PHE A 19 -10.37 -3.45 8.71
N ALA A 20 -11.26 -3.59 7.70
CA ALA A 20 -12.06 -4.79 7.51
C ALA A 20 -11.99 -5.28 6.05
N PRO A 21 -10.83 -5.80 5.60
CA PRO A 21 -10.67 -6.26 4.23
C PRO A 21 -11.31 -7.62 3.98
N SER A 22 -11.88 -7.81 2.77
CA SER A 22 -12.22 -9.13 2.25
C SER A 22 -11.00 -9.77 1.60
N PRO A 23 -10.60 -11.01 1.99
CA PRO A 23 -9.37 -11.64 1.52
C PRO A 23 -9.54 -12.30 0.15
N THR A 24 -9.81 -11.50 -0.87
CA THR A 24 -10.01 -11.92 -2.27
C THR A 24 -8.79 -11.69 -3.17
N GLY A 25 -7.66 -11.32 -2.58
CA GLY A 25 -6.39 -11.04 -3.25
C GLY A 25 -5.44 -10.20 -2.38
N PHE A 26 -4.45 -9.59 -3.01
CA PHE A 26 -3.48 -8.72 -2.34
C PHE A 26 -4.14 -7.47 -1.73
N LEU A 27 -3.45 -6.87 -0.75
CA LEU A 27 -3.86 -5.57 -0.21
C LEU A 27 -3.79 -4.50 -1.32
N HIS A 28 -4.94 -4.15 -1.85
CA HIS A 28 -5.09 -3.16 -2.92
C HIS A 28 -4.74 -1.76 -2.39
N ILE A 29 -4.20 -0.89 -3.26
CA ILE A 29 -3.78 0.48 -2.89
C ILE A 29 -4.91 1.29 -2.21
N GLY A 30 -6.16 1.13 -2.64
CA GLY A 30 -7.33 1.76 -2.01
C GLY A 30 -7.61 1.22 -0.62
N GLY A 31 -7.43 -0.10 -0.42
CA GLY A 31 -7.51 -0.74 0.89
C GLY A 31 -6.40 -0.25 1.81
N ALA A 32 -5.17 -0.15 1.32
CA ALA A 32 -4.03 0.38 2.05
C ALA A 32 -4.25 1.82 2.52
N ARG A 33 -4.83 2.69 1.66
CA ARG A 33 -5.22 4.06 2.07
C ARG A 33 -6.31 4.04 3.14
N THR A 34 -7.32 3.19 2.99
CA THR A 34 -8.38 3.06 3.99
C THR A 34 -7.82 2.58 5.32
N ALA A 35 -6.92 1.59 5.33
CA ALA A 35 -6.21 1.15 6.53
C ALA A 35 -5.41 2.30 7.16
N LEU A 36 -4.64 3.05 6.36
CA LEU A 36 -3.87 4.20 6.82
C LEU A 36 -4.75 5.27 7.47
N PHE A 37 -5.90 5.61 6.90
CA PHE A 37 -6.81 6.61 7.46
C PHE A 37 -7.42 6.16 8.79
N ASN A 38 -7.81 4.89 8.91
CA ASN A 38 -8.24 4.30 10.17
C ASN A 38 -7.13 4.33 11.22
N TRP A 39 -5.92 3.98 10.84
CA TRP A 39 -4.74 3.97 11.70
C TRP A 39 -4.39 5.38 12.18
N LEU A 40 -4.29 6.34 11.27
CA LEU A 40 -3.97 7.74 11.60
C LEU A 40 -5.01 8.33 12.55
N TYR A 41 -6.30 8.14 12.26
CA TYR A 41 -7.35 8.68 13.10
C TYR A 41 -7.36 8.07 14.52
N ALA A 42 -7.15 6.75 14.61
CA ALA A 42 -7.02 6.10 15.91
C ALA A 42 -5.80 6.62 16.68
N ARG A 43 -4.62 6.64 16.06
CA ARG A 43 -3.38 7.11 16.72
C ARG A 43 -3.46 8.59 17.09
N ALA A 44 -4.04 9.45 16.27
CA ALA A 44 -4.25 10.87 16.55
C ALA A 44 -5.12 11.12 17.79
N ARG A 45 -5.99 10.18 18.13
CA ARG A 45 -6.92 10.27 19.27
C ARG A 45 -6.51 9.40 20.47
N GLY A 46 -5.31 8.80 20.45
CA GLY A 46 -4.88 7.85 21.48
C GLY A 46 -5.77 6.62 21.58
N GLY A 47 -6.48 6.30 20.49
CA GLY A 47 -7.42 5.20 20.37
C GLY A 47 -6.82 3.92 19.81
N LYS A 48 -7.67 3.03 19.32
CA LYS A 48 -7.30 1.71 18.79
C LYS A 48 -7.74 1.55 17.34
N MET A 49 -6.90 0.91 16.53
CA MET A 49 -7.28 0.37 15.23
C MET A 49 -7.35 -1.16 15.32
N LEU A 50 -8.50 -1.74 15.02
CA LEU A 50 -8.72 -3.18 15.02
C LEU A 50 -8.62 -3.73 13.59
N LEU A 51 -8.33 -5.04 13.47
CA LEU A 51 -8.32 -5.73 12.19
C LEU A 51 -9.37 -6.84 12.18
N ARG A 52 -10.25 -6.81 11.15
CA ARG A 52 -11.20 -7.89 10.89
C ARG A 52 -11.05 -8.39 9.47
N ILE A 53 -10.82 -9.68 9.29
CA ILE A 53 -10.83 -10.34 7.99
C ILE A 53 -12.26 -10.78 7.66
N GLU A 54 -12.85 -10.22 6.59
CA GLU A 54 -14.21 -10.52 6.15
C GLU A 54 -14.20 -11.72 5.19
N ASP A 55 -14.02 -12.91 5.75
CA ASP A 55 -13.83 -14.20 5.07
C ASP A 55 -15.11 -15.04 4.96
N THR A 56 -16.28 -14.40 4.92
CA THR A 56 -17.58 -15.08 4.82
C THR A 56 -17.82 -15.74 3.46
N ASP A 57 -17.19 -15.26 2.40
CA ASP A 57 -17.14 -15.91 1.08
C ASP A 57 -15.98 -16.91 1.04
N ARG A 58 -16.27 -18.16 1.45
CA ARG A 58 -15.24 -19.19 1.60
C ARG A 58 -14.60 -19.64 0.30
N GLU A 59 -15.28 -19.50 -0.84
CA GLU A 59 -14.76 -19.87 -2.15
C GLU A 59 -13.64 -18.91 -2.61
N ARG A 60 -13.80 -17.62 -2.31
CA ARG A 60 -12.84 -16.58 -2.69
C ARG A 60 -11.84 -16.21 -1.61
N SER A 61 -12.08 -16.63 -0.37
CA SER A 61 -11.20 -16.35 0.78
C SER A 61 -10.14 -17.43 0.92
N THR A 62 -8.89 -17.10 0.62
CA THR A 62 -7.76 -18.04 0.72
C THR A 62 -6.80 -17.59 1.82
N GLN A 63 -6.10 -18.55 2.45
CA GLN A 63 -5.06 -18.24 3.44
C GLN A 63 -3.96 -17.37 2.82
N ALA A 64 -3.54 -17.65 1.59
CA ALA A 64 -2.54 -16.86 0.88
C ALA A 64 -2.96 -15.37 0.71
N ALA A 65 -4.25 -15.11 0.47
CA ALA A 65 -4.76 -13.74 0.38
C ALA A 65 -4.77 -13.04 1.76
N ILE A 66 -5.09 -13.78 2.82
CA ILE A 66 -5.00 -13.27 4.21
C ILE A 66 -3.54 -12.91 4.53
N ASP A 67 -2.61 -13.82 4.30
CA ASP A 67 -1.20 -13.62 4.56
C ASP A 67 -0.65 -12.42 3.77
N ALA A 68 -1.05 -12.26 2.51
CA ALA A 68 -0.66 -11.12 1.68
C ALA A 68 -1.21 -9.78 2.21
N ILE A 69 -2.40 -9.75 2.79
CA ILE A 69 -2.95 -8.55 3.43
C ILE A 69 -2.14 -8.21 4.68
N LEU A 70 -1.87 -9.19 5.54
CA LEU A 70 -1.11 -8.99 6.78
C LEU A 70 0.33 -8.53 6.49
N ASP A 71 1.01 -9.17 5.53
CA ASP A 71 2.34 -8.78 5.07
C ASP A 71 2.35 -7.36 4.47
N GLY A 72 1.34 -7.02 3.68
CA GLY A 72 1.19 -5.68 3.11
C GLY A 72 1.00 -4.60 4.17
N LEU A 73 0.19 -4.85 5.21
CA LEU A 73 0.01 -3.93 6.35
C LEU A 73 1.32 -3.78 7.14
N ALA A 74 2.00 -4.89 7.42
CA ALA A 74 3.28 -4.90 8.12
C ALA A 74 4.35 -4.12 7.35
N TRP A 75 4.46 -4.34 6.02
CA TRP A 75 5.41 -3.63 5.19
C TRP A 75 5.17 -2.12 5.17
N ILE A 76 3.91 -1.69 5.08
CA ILE A 76 3.56 -0.25 5.07
C ILE A 76 3.69 0.37 6.47
N GLY A 77 3.91 -0.46 7.51
CA GLY A 77 4.09 -0.03 8.89
C GLY A 77 2.79 0.34 9.61
N LEU A 78 1.71 -0.37 9.29
CA LEU A 78 0.41 -0.22 9.94
C LEU A 78 0.16 -1.42 10.86
N ASP A 79 0.34 -1.21 12.13
CA ASP A 79 0.01 -2.14 13.20
C ASP A 79 -1.46 -2.01 13.62
N TRP A 80 -1.99 -3.04 14.25
CA TRP A 80 -3.34 -3.03 14.81
C TRP A 80 -3.34 -3.54 16.25
N ASP A 81 -4.39 -3.19 16.97
CA ASP A 81 -4.53 -3.50 18.39
C ASP A 81 -5.34 -4.78 18.59
N GLY A 82 -4.87 -5.65 19.47
CA GLY A 82 -5.52 -6.92 19.81
C GLY A 82 -5.40 -7.99 18.71
N ASP A 83 -6.23 -9.02 18.85
CA ASP A 83 -6.22 -10.15 17.93
C ASP A 83 -6.97 -9.83 16.65
N THR A 84 -6.54 -10.45 15.54
CA THR A 84 -7.27 -10.38 14.27
C THR A 84 -8.59 -11.16 14.37
N VAL A 85 -9.71 -10.50 14.10
CA VAL A 85 -11.03 -11.12 14.09
C VAL A 85 -11.32 -11.71 12.72
N TYR A 86 -11.76 -12.98 12.68
CA TYR A 86 -12.18 -13.65 11.45
C TYR A 86 -13.70 -13.76 11.43
N GLN A 87 -14.34 -13.12 10.47
CA GLN A 87 -15.80 -12.93 10.44
C GLN A 87 -16.56 -14.26 10.31
N PHE A 88 -16.05 -15.20 9.51
CA PHE A 88 -16.66 -16.52 9.38
C PHE A 88 -16.79 -17.28 10.70
N SER A 89 -15.80 -17.17 11.59
CA SER A 89 -15.82 -17.82 12.90
C SER A 89 -16.94 -17.31 13.81
N ARG A 90 -17.52 -16.16 13.50
CA ARG A 90 -18.57 -15.49 14.29
C ARG A 90 -20.00 -15.81 13.83
N ALA A 91 -20.16 -16.70 12.86
CA ALA A 91 -21.48 -17.04 12.27
C ALA A 91 -22.54 -17.46 13.32
N ALA A 92 -22.13 -18.10 14.43
CA ALA A 92 -23.05 -18.45 15.53
C ALA A 92 -23.61 -17.18 16.20
N ARG A 93 -22.74 -16.19 16.47
CA ARG A 93 -23.13 -14.90 17.06
C ARG A 93 -24.06 -14.11 16.15
N HIS A 94 -23.79 -14.12 14.84
CA HIS A 94 -24.66 -13.47 13.86
C HIS A 94 -26.08 -14.07 13.88
N ARG A 95 -26.21 -15.41 13.99
CA ARG A 95 -27.52 -16.08 14.10
C ARG A 95 -28.23 -15.74 15.39
N GLU A 96 -27.53 -15.71 16.54
CA GLU A 96 -28.08 -15.32 17.83
C GLU A 96 -28.72 -13.92 17.79
N VAL A 97 -28.04 -12.94 17.14
CA VAL A 97 -28.57 -11.59 16.99
C VAL A 97 -29.82 -11.58 16.11
N VAL A 98 -29.89 -12.40 15.08
CA VAL A 98 -31.11 -12.54 14.26
C VAL A 98 -32.27 -13.14 15.03
N GLU A 99 -32.04 -14.13 15.90
CA GLU A 99 -33.08 -14.66 16.78
C GLU A 99 -33.60 -13.58 17.76
N THR A 100 -32.73 -12.71 18.24
CA THR A 100 -33.12 -11.55 19.05
C THR A 100 -34.05 -10.60 18.25
N LEU A 101 -33.71 -10.30 17.01
CA LEU A 101 -34.54 -9.47 16.12
C LEU A 101 -35.90 -10.12 15.80
N LEU A 102 -35.91 -11.44 15.58
CA LEU A 102 -37.15 -12.17 15.38
C LEU A 102 -38.07 -12.16 16.62
N ALA A 103 -37.48 -12.34 17.80
CA ALA A 103 -38.20 -12.32 19.07
C ALA A 103 -38.77 -10.92 19.39
N SER A 104 -38.07 -9.85 19.05
CA SER A 104 -38.52 -8.48 19.25
C SER A 104 -39.47 -7.96 18.16
N GLY A 105 -39.70 -8.73 17.08
CA GLY A 105 -40.49 -8.31 15.91
C GLY A 105 -39.74 -7.35 14.99
N GLY A 106 -38.43 -7.15 15.19
CA GLY A 106 -37.54 -6.36 14.31
C GLY A 106 -37.12 -7.09 13.02
N ALA A 107 -37.43 -8.40 12.94
CA ALA A 107 -37.19 -9.21 11.73
C ALA A 107 -38.37 -10.18 11.50
N TYR A 108 -38.43 -10.76 10.32
CA TYR A 108 -39.46 -11.73 9.95
C TYR A 108 -38.94 -12.78 8.95
N ARG A 109 -39.63 -13.91 8.89
CA ARG A 109 -39.37 -15.01 7.95
C ARG A 109 -40.01 -14.73 6.60
N CYS A 110 -39.24 -14.76 5.54
CA CYS A 110 -39.70 -14.54 4.17
C CYS A 110 -39.51 -15.83 3.37
N TYR A 111 -40.61 -16.35 2.83
CA TYR A 111 -40.67 -17.57 2.04
C TYR A 111 -40.89 -17.32 0.54
N ALA A 112 -40.69 -16.06 0.09
CA ALA A 112 -40.79 -15.71 -1.32
C ALA A 112 -39.83 -16.55 -2.17
N SER A 113 -40.36 -17.18 -3.21
CA SER A 113 -39.57 -17.93 -4.19
C SER A 113 -38.72 -16.99 -5.06
N GLN A 114 -37.71 -17.52 -5.73
CA GLN A 114 -36.90 -16.75 -6.66
C GLN A 114 -37.75 -16.16 -7.79
N ALA A 115 -38.75 -16.92 -8.32
CA ALA A 115 -39.64 -16.44 -9.38
C ALA A 115 -40.51 -15.26 -8.92
N GLU A 116 -41.04 -15.30 -7.67
CA GLU A 116 -41.78 -14.19 -7.10
C GLU A 116 -40.89 -12.95 -6.91
N LEU A 117 -39.67 -13.14 -6.41
CA LEU A 117 -38.72 -12.04 -6.24
C LEU A 117 -38.33 -11.41 -7.58
N ASP A 118 -38.19 -12.20 -8.63
CA ASP A 118 -37.86 -11.69 -9.97
C ASP A 118 -39.05 -10.92 -10.57
N ALA A 119 -40.26 -11.41 -10.41
CA ALA A 119 -41.48 -10.69 -10.81
C ALA A 119 -41.66 -9.36 -10.06
N MET A 120 -41.38 -9.34 -8.73
CA MET A 120 -41.41 -8.11 -7.93
C MET A 120 -40.36 -7.09 -8.43
N ARG A 121 -39.16 -7.56 -8.75
CA ARG A 121 -38.07 -6.72 -9.27
C ARG A 121 -38.42 -6.12 -10.63
N GLU A 122 -38.96 -6.91 -11.54
CA GLU A 122 -39.40 -6.44 -12.86
C GLU A 122 -40.49 -5.38 -12.72
N LYS A 123 -41.50 -5.66 -11.90
CA LYS A 123 -42.59 -4.71 -11.62
C LYS A 123 -42.07 -3.42 -11.03
N ALA A 124 -41.18 -3.50 -10.01
CA ALA A 124 -40.60 -2.32 -9.37
C ALA A 124 -39.80 -1.47 -10.38
N ARG A 125 -39.03 -2.11 -11.27
CA ARG A 125 -38.28 -1.43 -12.34
C ARG A 125 -39.20 -0.75 -13.34
N ALA A 126 -40.29 -1.44 -13.75
CA ALA A 126 -41.28 -0.87 -14.68
C ALA A 126 -41.98 0.36 -14.07
N GLU A 127 -42.17 0.38 -12.76
CA GLU A 127 -42.81 1.47 -12.01
C GLU A 127 -41.78 2.56 -11.56
N GLY A 128 -40.47 2.41 -11.88
CA GLY A 128 -39.43 3.34 -11.48
C GLY A 128 -39.13 3.35 -9.97
N ARG A 129 -39.54 2.29 -9.25
CA ARG A 129 -39.29 2.18 -7.80
C ARG A 129 -37.91 1.62 -7.52
N THR A 130 -37.25 2.17 -6.51
CA THR A 130 -35.94 1.70 -6.00
C THR A 130 -36.12 0.54 -5.02
N ARG A 131 -37.22 0.47 -4.28
CA ARG A 131 -37.58 -0.65 -3.43
C ARG A 131 -38.03 -1.82 -4.29
N LEU A 132 -37.29 -2.91 -4.29
CA LEU A 132 -37.47 -4.06 -5.19
C LEU A 132 -38.36 -5.15 -4.59
N TYR A 133 -38.32 -5.30 -3.26
CA TYR A 133 -39.16 -6.24 -2.52
C TYR A 133 -40.40 -5.54 -1.97
N ASP A 134 -41.57 -6.07 -2.25
CA ASP A 134 -42.87 -5.44 -1.93
C ASP A 134 -43.36 -5.64 -0.50
N GLY A 135 -42.67 -6.49 0.29
CA GLY A 135 -43.02 -6.77 1.68
C GLY A 135 -44.09 -7.88 1.84
N THR A 136 -44.36 -8.68 0.84
CA THR A 136 -45.44 -9.71 0.83
C THR A 136 -45.45 -10.59 2.09
N TRP A 137 -44.28 -10.96 2.65
CA TRP A 137 -44.18 -11.81 3.83
C TRP A 137 -44.05 -11.03 5.15
N ARG A 138 -44.05 -9.71 5.12
CA ARG A 138 -43.76 -8.87 6.27
C ARG A 138 -44.74 -9.04 7.43
N ASP A 139 -46.02 -9.12 7.11
CA ASP A 139 -47.10 -9.24 8.10
C ASP A 139 -47.97 -10.49 7.84
N ARG A 140 -47.47 -11.42 7.03
CA ARG A 140 -48.18 -12.66 6.67
C ARG A 140 -47.97 -13.71 7.75
N ASP A 141 -48.99 -14.54 7.99
CA ASP A 141 -48.93 -15.60 8.97
C ASP A 141 -47.88 -16.66 8.56
N PRO A 142 -46.88 -16.97 9.43
CA PRO A 142 -45.90 -18.01 9.14
C PRO A 142 -46.51 -19.40 8.84
N SER A 143 -47.73 -19.66 9.30
CA SER A 143 -48.46 -20.92 9.01
C SER A 143 -48.81 -21.10 7.53
N GLU A 144 -48.83 -20.00 6.76
CA GLU A 144 -49.01 -20.01 5.31
C GLU A 144 -47.75 -20.39 4.52
N ALA A 145 -46.65 -20.69 5.22
CA ALA A 145 -45.40 -21.03 4.58
C ALA A 145 -45.52 -22.28 3.71
N PRO A 146 -44.98 -22.27 2.48
CA PRO A 146 -44.95 -23.47 1.63
C PRO A 146 -44.17 -24.59 2.31
N ALA A 147 -44.73 -25.81 2.23
CA ALA A 147 -44.13 -26.99 2.84
C ALA A 147 -42.69 -27.24 2.30
N GLY A 148 -41.73 -27.46 3.18
CA GLY A 148 -40.35 -27.76 2.82
C GLY A 148 -39.50 -26.58 2.36
N VAL A 149 -40.03 -25.37 2.32
CA VAL A 149 -39.29 -24.15 1.95
C VAL A 149 -38.60 -23.58 3.20
N LYS A 150 -37.28 -23.40 3.13
CA LYS A 150 -36.51 -22.69 4.19
C LYS A 150 -36.61 -21.18 3.93
N PRO A 151 -36.96 -20.39 4.96
CA PRO A 151 -37.04 -18.94 4.82
C PRO A 151 -35.68 -18.28 4.74
N VAL A 152 -35.63 -17.11 4.12
CA VAL A 152 -34.64 -16.09 4.44
C VAL A 152 -35.19 -15.24 5.58
N ILE A 153 -34.30 -14.63 6.38
CA ILE A 153 -34.73 -13.70 7.42
C ILE A 153 -34.50 -12.28 6.92
N ARG A 154 -35.52 -11.45 6.98
CA ARG A 154 -35.47 -10.04 6.57
C ARG A 154 -35.63 -9.11 7.77
N LEU A 155 -34.91 -7.97 7.71
CA LEU A 155 -35.15 -6.86 8.62
C LEU A 155 -36.57 -6.31 8.38
N LYS A 156 -37.28 -6.02 9.44
CA LYS A 156 -38.58 -5.28 9.38
C LYS A 156 -38.24 -3.77 9.39
N ALA A 157 -37.72 -3.27 8.25
CA ALA A 157 -37.28 -1.90 8.11
C ALA A 157 -38.43 -0.88 8.23
N PRO A 158 -38.20 0.35 8.70
CA PRO A 158 -39.26 1.38 8.74
C PRO A 158 -39.71 1.72 7.31
N LEU A 159 -41.02 1.89 7.13
CA LEU A 159 -41.63 2.17 5.80
C LEU A 159 -41.81 3.66 5.56
N ILE A 160 -41.96 4.45 6.63
CA ILE A 160 -42.30 5.88 6.61
C ILE A 160 -41.17 6.67 7.23
N GLY A 161 -41.03 7.92 6.83
CA GLY A 161 -39.99 8.83 7.32
C GLY A 161 -38.67 8.63 6.60
N GLU A 162 -37.59 9.01 7.24
CA GLU A 162 -36.26 9.04 6.64
C GLU A 162 -35.22 8.38 7.54
N THR A 163 -34.19 7.83 6.90
CA THR A 163 -32.93 7.40 7.57
C THR A 163 -31.83 8.37 7.16
N ALA A 164 -31.24 9.05 8.13
CA ALA A 164 -30.17 10.01 7.90
C ALA A 164 -28.85 9.52 8.50
N ILE A 165 -27.76 9.81 7.82
CA ILE A 165 -26.39 9.62 8.27
C ILE A 165 -25.70 10.99 8.27
N ASP A 166 -25.18 11.42 9.41
CA ASP A 166 -24.32 12.59 9.52
C ASP A 166 -22.87 12.13 9.32
N ASP A 167 -22.45 12.06 8.05
CA ASP A 167 -21.14 11.55 7.66
C ASP A 167 -20.06 12.62 7.82
N GLN A 168 -18.92 12.26 8.42
CA GLN A 168 -17.84 13.20 8.73
C GLN A 168 -17.13 13.74 7.48
N VAL A 169 -17.26 13.07 6.34
CA VAL A 169 -16.66 13.49 5.07
C VAL A 169 -17.73 13.97 4.10
N GLN A 170 -18.77 13.18 3.88
CA GLN A 170 -19.82 13.47 2.89
C GLN A 170 -20.87 14.47 3.40
N GLY A 171 -20.90 14.72 4.72
CA GLY A 171 -21.93 15.52 5.37
C GLY A 171 -23.24 14.74 5.57
N ARG A 172 -24.33 15.45 5.85
CA ARG A 172 -25.63 14.81 6.09
C ARG A 172 -26.21 14.24 4.79
N VAL A 173 -26.44 12.93 4.77
CA VAL A 173 -27.08 12.20 3.67
C VAL A 173 -28.36 11.56 4.16
N VAL A 174 -29.45 11.74 3.41
CA VAL A 174 -30.79 11.31 3.81
C VAL A 174 -31.39 10.37 2.76
N TRP A 175 -32.00 9.29 3.22
CA TRP A 175 -32.76 8.36 2.40
C TRP A 175 -34.20 8.29 2.89
N GLN A 176 -35.17 8.40 1.97
CA GLN A 176 -36.57 8.12 2.28
C GLN A 176 -36.74 6.61 2.51
N ASN A 177 -37.36 6.22 3.62
CA ASN A 177 -37.50 4.82 4.02
C ASN A 177 -38.31 4.00 3.02
N GLU A 178 -39.24 4.61 2.33
CA GLU A 178 -40.01 3.98 1.23
C GLU A 178 -39.12 3.45 0.09
N ASN A 179 -37.90 3.98 -0.03
CA ASN A 179 -36.92 3.59 -1.06
C ASN A 179 -35.94 2.51 -0.58
N LEU A 180 -36.01 2.11 0.69
CA LEU A 180 -35.13 1.10 1.28
C LEU A 180 -35.87 -0.23 1.43
N ASP A 181 -35.27 -1.32 0.92
CA ASP A 181 -35.81 -2.66 1.04
C ASP A 181 -35.72 -3.21 2.47
N ASP A 182 -36.63 -4.13 2.81
CA ASP A 182 -36.48 -5.06 3.92
C ASP A 182 -35.31 -6.00 3.58
N LEU A 183 -34.11 -5.62 3.99
CA LEU A 183 -32.90 -6.34 3.60
C LEU A 183 -32.84 -7.75 4.19
N VAL A 184 -32.24 -8.69 3.46
CA VAL A 184 -31.98 -10.03 3.96
C VAL A 184 -30.84 -9.98 4.98
N LEU A 185 -31.08 -10.51 6.19
CA LEU A 185 -30.12 -10.65 7.26
C LEU A 185 -29.43 -12.02 7.24
N LEU A 186 -30.25 -13.12 7.15
CA LEU A 186 -29.78 -14.48 6.94
C LEU A 186 -30.33 -15.07 5.65
N ARG A 187 -29.50 -15.79 4.94
CA ARG A 187 -29.92 -16.61 3.79
C ARG A 187 -30.63 -17.87 4.25
N SER A 188 -31.26 -18.57 3.33
CA SER A 188 -32.01 -19.82 3.62
C SER A 188 -31.14 -20.98 4.12
N ASP A 189 -29.84 -20.91 3.87
CA ASP A 189 -28.83 -21.84 4.42
C ASP A 189 -28.34 -21.47 5.83
N GLY A 190 -28.83 -20.36 6.38
CA GLY A 190 -28.43 -19.82 7.69
C GLY A 190 -27.13 -19.03 7.68
N THR A 191 -26.57 -18.70 6.52
CA THR A 191 -25.39 -17.83 6.43
C THR A 191 -25.79 -16.36 6.55
N PRO A 192 -25.05 -15.54 7.32
CA PRO A 192 -25.32 -14.11 7.44
C PRO A 192 -24.97 -13.39 6.15
N THR A 193 -25.70 -12.29 5.88
CA THR A 193 -25.30 -11.36 4.84
C THR A 193 -24.23 -10.41 5.36
N TYR A 194 -23.49 -9.79 4.44
CA TYR A 194 -22.53 -8.74 4.72
C TYR A 194 -23.12 -7.64 5.65
N MET A 195 -24.33 -7.18 5.38
CA MET A 195 -24.97 -6.09 6.13
C MET A 195 -25.12 -6.41 7.62
N LEU A 196 -25.58 -7.62 7.93
CA LEU A 196 -25.74 -8.07 9.31
C LEU A 196 -24.38 -8.31 9.98
N ALA A 197 -23.51 -9.07 9.30
CA ALA A 197 -22.23 -9.48 9.89
C ALA A 197 -21.36 -8.27 10.28
N VAL A 198 -21.29 -7.25 9.43
CA VAL A 198 -20.55 -6.01 9.71
C VAL A 198 -21.12 -5.28 10.93
N VAL A 199 -22.44 -5.14 11.03
CA VAL A 199 -23.06 -4.43 12.16
C VAL A 199 -22.80 -5.16 13.48
N VAL A 200 -23.01 -6.48 13.51
CA VAL A 200 -22.79 -7.29 14.72
C VAL A 200 -21.34 -7.25 15.15
N ASP A 201 -20.42 -7.41 14.20
CA ASP A 201 -19.00 -7.43 14.53
C ASP A 201 -18.49 -6.05 14.93
N ASP A 202 -18.90 -4.97 14.26
CA ASP A 202 -18.55 -3.61 14.65
C ASP A 202 -19.06 -3.29 16.06
N HIS A 203 -20.29 -3.71 16.41
CA HIS A 203 -20.84 -3.54 17.76
C HIS A 203 -20.04 -4.33 18.81
N ASP A 204 -19.85 -5.63 18.61
CA ASP A 204 -19.18 -6.52 19.57
C ASP A 204 -17.69 -6.15 19.74
N MET A 205 -17.05 -5.61 18.71
CA MET A 205 -15.67 -5.12 18.74
C MET A 205 -15.56 -3.70 19.34
N GLY A 206 -16.68 -3.07 19.70
CA GLY A 206 -16.71 -1.72 20.27
C GLY A 206 -16.26 -0.63 19.30
N VAL A 207 -16.47 -0.82 18.00
CA VAL A 207 -16.12 0.16 16.96
C VAL A 207 -16.95 1.43 17.13
N THR A 208 -16.27 2.56 17.31
CA THR A 208 -16.89 3.88 17.47
C THR A 208 -16.93 4.66 16.15
N HIS A 209 -15.97 4.41 15.24
CA HIS A 209 -15.84 5.11 13.96
C HIS A 209 -15.64 4.13 12.81
N VAL A 210 -16.48 4.25 11.78
CA VAL A 210 -16.47 3.46 10.56
C VAL A 210 -15.93 4.32 9.41
N ILE A 211 -14.63 4.22 9.14
CA ILE A 211 -13.94 4.92 8.05
C ILE A 211 -13.75 3.95 6.90
N ARG A 212 -14.35 4.20 5.72
CA ARG A 212 -14.32 3.29 4.57
C ARG A 212 -14.59 4.01 3.25
N GLY A 213 -14.48 3.32 2.12
CA GLY A 213 -14.80 3.88 0.80
C GLY A 213 -16.25 4.33 0.65
N ASP A 214 -16.48 5.38 -0.12
CA ASP A 214 -17.80 5.99 -0.37
C ASP A 214 -18.73 5.11 -1.23
N ASP A 215 -18.21 4.07 -1.86
CA ASP A 215 -19.00 3.02 -2.49
C ASP A 215 -19.86 2.21 -1.48
N HIS A 216 -19.57 2.35 -0.18
CA HIS A 216 -20.38 1.81 0.92
C HIS A 216 -21.38 2.81 1.53
N LEU A 217 -21.48 4.03 1.03
CA LEU A 217 -22.33 5.08 1.64
C LEU A 217 -23.80 4.68 1.74
N THR A 218 -24.37 4.08 0.68
CA THR A 218 -25.75 3.56 0.71
C THR A 218 -25.94 2.40 1.68
N ASN A 219 -24.88 1.66 2.00
CA ASN A 219 -24.93 0.59 2.99
C ASN A 219 -25.09 1.15 4.41
N ALA A 220 -24.56 2.33 4.69
CA ALA A 220 -24.64 2.94 6.01
C ALA A 220 -26.09 3.17 6.47
N ALA A 221 -26.98 3.62 5.58
CA ALA A 221 -28.39 3.78 5.91
C ALA A 221 -29.04 2.45 6.33
N ARG A 222 -28.78 1.37 5.55
CA ARG A 222 -29.32 0.05 5.86
C ARG A 222 -28.71 -0.55 7.13
N GLN A 223 -27.42 -0.33 7.36
CA GLN A 223 -26.73 -0.75 8.59
C GLN A 223 -27.28 0.01 9.80
N LYS A 224 -27.51 1.33 9.66
CA LYS A 224 -28.14 2.11 10.73
C LYS A 224 -29.50 1.54 11.12
N GLN A 225 -30.34 1.12 10.17
CA GLN A 225 -31.62 0.51 10.46
C GLN A 225 -31.48 -0.80 11.27
N ILE A 226 -30.39 -1.56 11.11
CA ILE A 226 -30.10 -2.73 11.94
C ILE A 226 -29.71 -2.31 13.36
N TYR A 227 -28.83 -1.31 13.51
CA TYR A 227 -28.46 -0.74 14.81
C TYR A 227 -29.71 -0.24 15.56
N ASP A 228 -30.55 0.54 14.88
CA ASP A 228 -31.78 1.09 15.46
C ASP A 228 -32.76 -0.02 15.90
N ALA A 229 -32.94 -1.09 15.11
CA ALA A 229 -33.80 -2.22 15.43
C ALA A 229 -33.30 -3.03 16.63
N LEU A 230 -31.98 -3.03 16.88
CA LEU A 230 -31.36 -3.67 18.04
C LEU A 230 -31.24 -2.74 19.26
N GLY A 231 -31.55 -1.47 19.12
CA GLY A 231 -31.32 -0.47 20.16
C GLY A 231 -29.85 -0.22 20.46
N TRP A 232 -28.95 -0.48 19.50
CA TRP A 232 -27.52 -0.32 19.63
C TRP A 232 -27.08 1.10 19.24
N THR A 233 -26.01 1.56 19.85
CA THR A 233 -25.38 2.86 19.47
C THR A 233 -24.82 2.77 18.06
N VAL A 234 -25.24 3.70 17.21
CA VAL A 234 -24.75 3.81 15.83
C VAL A 234 -23.34 4.42 15.85
N PRO A 235 -22.34 3.80 15.21
CA PRO A 235 -21.00 4.41 15.13
C PRO A 235 -21.00 5.66 14.24
N THR A 236 -20.02 6.52 14.43
CA THR A 236 -19.75 7.65 13.52
C THR A 236 -19.25 7.13 12.18
N PHE A 237 -19.87 7.58 11.09
CA PHE A 237 -19.45 7.19 9.73
C PHE A 237 -18.58 8.27 9.08
N ALA A 238 -17.61 7.84 8.30
CA ALA A 238 -16.76 8.65 7.44
C ALA A 238 -16.49 7.93 6.12
N HIS A 239 -17.17 8.33 5.05
CA HIS A 239 -17.03 7.71 3.74
C HIS A 239 -16.06 8.51 2.88
N ILE A 240 -14.86 7.93 2.66
CA ILE A 240 -13.77 8.55 1.92
C ILE A 240 -13.91 8.28 0.42
N PRO A 241 -13.71 9.29 -0.45
CA PRO A 241 -13.82 9.11 -1.90
C PRO A 241 -12.86 8.05 -2.43
N LEU A 242 -13.26 7.35 -3.49
CA LEU A 242 -12.41 6.36 -4.15
C LEU A 242 -11.19 7.01 -4.81
N ILE A 243 -10.14 6.21 -5.04
CA ILE A 243 -9.00 6.60 -5.86
C ILE A 243 -9.34 6.33 -7.31
N HIS A 244 -9.09 7.32 -8.16
CA HIS A 244 -9.26 7.24 -9.61
C HIS A 244 -7.91 7.15 -10.32
N GLY A 245 -7.89 6.50 -11.46
CA GLY A 245 -6.75 6.46 -12.37
C GLY A 245 -6.53 7.80 -13.08
N PRO A 246 -5.45 7.91 -13.88
CA PRO A 246 -5.15 9.11 -14.64
C PRO A 246 -6.26 9.54 -15.59
N ASP A 247 -7.05 8.60 -16.11
CA ASP A 247 -8.19 8.80 -17.01
C ASP A 247 -9.47 9.28 -16.28
N GLY A 248 -9.43 9.41 -14.96
CA GLY A 248 -10.56 9.82 -14.14
C GLY A 248 -11.59 8.72 -13.86
N SER A 249 -11.38 7.48 -14.31
CA SER A 249 -12.22 6.34 -13.93
C SER A 249 -11.75 5.70 -12.61
N LYS A 250 -12.63 4.93 -11.94
CA LYS A 250 -12.24 4.17 -10.74
C LYS A 250 -10.96 3.36 -11.04
N MET A 251 -9.97 3.50 -10.17
CA MET A 251 -8.69 2.82 -10.33
C MET A 251 -8.89 1.30 -10.41
N SER A 252 -8.32 0.66 -11.40
CA SER A 252 -8.45 -0.76 -11.69
C SER A 252 -7.09 -1.37 -12.08
N LYS A 253 -7.01 -2.70 -12.20
CA LYS A 253 -5.78 -3.40 -12.60
C LYS A 253 -5.15 -2.84 -13.89
N ARG A 254 -5.95 -2.41 -14.87
CA ARG A 254 -5.48 -1.77 -16.12
C ARG A 254 -4.81 -0.41 -15.90
N HIS A 255 -5.06 0.25 -14.78
CA HIS A 255 -4.46 1.54 -14.41
C HIS A 255 -3.28 1.38 -13.43
N GLY A 256 -2.77 0.15 -13.26
CA GLY A 256 -1.74 -0.12 -12.28
C GLY A 256 -2.24 -0.17 -10.83
N ALA A 257 -3.54 -0.47 -10.62
CA ALA A 257 -4.05 -0.79 -9.29
C ALA A 257 -3.48 -2.13 -8.84
N LEU A 258 -2.22 -2.11 -8.50
CA LEU A 258 -1.47 -3.25 -8.02
C LEU A 258 -1.70 -3.43 -6.51
N GLY A 259 -1.41 -4.61 -6.01
CA GLY A 259 -1.26 -4.83 -4.59
C GLY A 259 -0.04 -4.07 -4.05
N VAL A 260 -0.03 -3.83 -2.76
CA VAL A 260 1.05 -3.13 -2.05
C VAL A 260 2.39 -3.86 -2.23
N ASP A 261 2.38 -5.17 -2.36
CA ASP A 261 3.51 -6.04 -2.67
C ASP A 261 4.22 -5.64 -3.98
N ALA A 262 3.47 -5.26 -5.01
CA ALA A 262 4.05 -4.80 -6.27
C ALA A 262 4.80 -3.47 -6.12
N TYR A 263 4.27 -2.53 -5.32
CA TYR A 263 4.99 -1.29 -5.03
C TYR A 263 6.28 -1.54 -4.24
N ARG A 264 6.26 -2.49 -3.30
CA ARG A 264 7.48 -2.97 -2.63
C ARG A 264 8.49 -3.51 -3.64
N ALA A 265 8.06 -4.40 -4.53
CA ALA A 265 8.92 -4.97 -5.56
C ALA A 265 9.49 -3.93 -6.54
N MET A 266 8.78 -2.83 -6.79
CA MET A 266 9.27 -1.68 -7.58
C MET A 266 10.26 -0.81 -6.80
N GLY A 267 10.50 -1.06 -5.52
CA GLY A 267 11.46 -0.34 -4.70
C GLY A 267 10.95 0.98 -4.12
N TYR A 268 9.65 1.11 -3.89
CA TYR A 268 9.11 2.22 -3.10
C TYR A 268 9.34 1.99 -1.61
N LEU A 269 9.66 3.07 -0.89
CA LEU A 269 9.84 3.05 0.56
C LEU A 269 8.48 3.10 1.29
N PRO A 270 8.30 2.38 2.40
CA PRO A 270 7.07 2.44 3.19
C PRO A 270 6.67 3.86 3.62
N ALA A 271 7.64 4.68 4.03
CA ALA A 271 7.40 6.08 4.41
C ALA A 271 6.87 6.92 3.25
N ALA A 272 7.44 6.76 2.04
CA ALA A 272 6.96 7.43 0.84
C ALA A 272 5.54 6.99 0.47
N MET A 273 5.25 5.69 0.60
CA MET A 273 3.92 5.16 0.36
C MET A 273 2.89 5.72 1.34
N ARG A 274 3.18 5.76 2.64
CA ARG A 274 2.27 6.38 3.63
C ARG A 274 2.00 7.84 3.32
N ASN A 275 3.05 8.63 3.05
CA ASN A 275 2.90 10.05 2.71
C ASN A 275 2.10 10.24 1.41
N TYR A 276 2.36 9.44 0.39
CA TYR A 276 1.62 9.52 -0.86
C TYR A 276 0.14 9.17 -0.67
N LEU A 277 -0.15 8.06 0.04
CA LEU A 277 -1.50 7.60 0.30
C LEU A 277 -2.33 8.58 1.14
N VAL A 278 -1.74 9.20 2.16
CA VAL A 278 -2.46 10.19 2.97
C VAL A 278 -2.86 11.39 2.13
N ARG A 279 -2.00 11.83 1.22
CA ARG A 279 -2.25 12.94 0.29
C ARG A 279 -3.31 12.63 -0.77
N LEU A 280 -3.65 11.36 -0.97
CA LEU A 280 -4.76 10.96 -1.84
C LEU A 280 -6.11 11.16 -1.14
N GLY A 281 -6.51 12.41 -0.96
CA GLY A 281 -7.79 12.83 -0.42
C GLY A 281 -7.72 13.59 0.90
N TRP A 282 -6.56 13.71 1.56
CA TRP A 282 -6.36 14.53 2.73
C TRP A 282 -5.27 15.57 2.50
N SER A 283 -5.39 16.73 3.13
CA SER A 283 -4.38 17.81 3.06
C SER A 283 -4.30 18.57 4.38
N HIS A 284 -3.13 19.10 4.66
CA HIS A 284 -2.88 19.97 5.80
C HIS A 284 -2.11 21.22 5.32
N GLY A 285 -2.85 22.29 5.02
CA GLY A 285 -2.29 23.48 4.40
C GLY A 285 -1.56 23.13 3.08
N ASP A 286 -0.39 23.73 2.90
CA ASP A 286 0.47 23.53 1.72
C ASP A 286 1.56 22.46 1.94
N GLN A 287 1.57 21.80 3.11
CA GLN A 287 2.57 20.78 3.41
C GLN A 287 2.38 19.55 2.53
N GLU A 288 3.47 19.08 1.90
CA GLU A 288 3.46 17.91 1.03
C GLU A 288 4.24 16.73 1.59
N ILE A 289 5.27 16.99 2.39
CA ILE A 289 6.13 15.99 3.00
C ILE A 289 5.80 15.91 4.49
N PHE A 290 5.53 14.70 4.96
CA PHE A 290 5.17 14.44 6.36
C PHE A 290 5.97 13.27 6.91
N SER A 291 6.53 13.39 8.10
CA SER A 291 6.88 12.23 8.89
C SER A 291 5.62 11.49 9.36
N THR A 292 5.79 10.28 9.86
CA THR A 292 4.65 9.51 10.40
C THR A 292 4.02 10.22 11.60
N GLU A 293 4.86 10.80 12.46
CA GLU A 293 4.47 11.54 13.64
C GLU A 293 3.70 12.81 13.27
N GLU A 294 4.15 13.54 12.26
CA GLU A 294 3.46 14.72 11.74
C GLU A 294 2.11 14.35 11.14
N MET A 295 2.03 13.23 10.40
CA MET A 295 0.73 12.73 9.90
C MET A 295 -0.23 12.43 11.06
N VAL A 296 0.22 11.71 12.08
CA VAL A 296 -0.59 11.38 13.26
C VAL A 296 -1.05 12.66 13.99
N ALA A 297 -0.15 13.62 14.17
CA ALA A 297 -0.47 14.87 14.88
C ALA A 297 -1.48 15.76 14.13
N ALA A 298 -1.45 15.74 12.80
CA ALA A 298 -2.25 16.64 11.96
C ALA A 298 -3.54 16.02 11.41
N PHE A 299 -3.65 14.68 11.37
CA PHE A 299 -4.74 14.00 10.68
C PHE A 299 -6.09 14.17 11.38
N ASP A 300 -7.09 14.62 10.61
CA ASP A 300 -8.49 14.64 11.05
C ASP A 300 -9.46 14.42 9.88
N LEU A 301 -10.65 13.87 10.19
CA LEU A 301 -11.66 13.51 9.20
C LEU A 301 -12.25 14.71 8.44
N PRO A 302 -12.53 15.87 9.07
CA PRO A 302 -13.07 17.03 8.36
C PRO A 302 -12.14 17.61 7.28
N GLN A 303 -10.85 17.27 7.31
CA GLN A 303 -9.86 17.70 6.33
C GLN A 303 -9.82 16.80 5.09
N ILE A 304 -10.59 15.72 5.06
CA ILE A 304 -10.70 14.83 3.90
C ILE A 304 -11.60 15.49 2.86
N GLY A 305 -11.08 15.64 1.65
CA GLY A 305 -11.85 16.17 0.51
C GLY A 305 -12.94 15.19 0.06
N ARG A 306 -14.04 15.73 -0.48
CA ARG A 306 -15.19 14.97 -0.97
C ARG A 306 -15.02 14.46 -2.41
N SER A 307 -14.05 14.97 -3.13
CA SER A 307 -13.78 14.60 -4.52
C SER A 307 -12.79 13.44 -4.63
N PRO A 308 -12.96 12.54 -5.60
CA PRO A 308 -11.98 11.48 -5.86
C PRO A 308 -10.58 12.03 -6.12
N ALA A 309 -9.57 11.43 -5.48
CA ALA A 309 -8.18 11.75 -5.74
C ALA A 309 -7.68 10.94 -6.95
N ARG A 310 -6.84 11.55 -7.79
CA ARG A 310 -6.22 10.88 -8.94
C ARG A 310 -4.84 10.35 -8.57
N PHE A 311 -4.59 9.10 -8.92
CA PHE A 311 -3.28 8.48 -8.76
C PHE A 311 -2.31 9.00 -9.84
N ASP A 312 -1.12 9.41 -9.42
CA ASP A 312 -0.06 9.96 -10.26
C ASP A 312 1.28 9.31 -9.91
N PHE A 313 1.77 8.45 -10.80
CA PHE A 313 3.04 7.74 -10.60
C PHE A 313 4.24 8.70 -10.57
N ALA A 314 4.24 9.76 -11.37
CA ALA A 314 5.37 10.71 -11.40
C ALA A 314 5.51 11.43 -10.04
N LYS A 315 4.38 11.77 -9.41
CA LYS A 315 4.39 12.34 -8.05
C LYS A 315 4.88 11.33 -7.01
N LEU A 316 4.44 10.07 -7.09
CA LEU A 316 4.91 9.01 -6.20
C LEU A 316 6.41 8.79 -6.33
N GLU A 317 6.95 8.70 -7.56
CA GLU A 317 8.38 8.58 -7.82
C GLU A 317 9.18 9.76 -7.28
N SER A 318 8.69 10.99 -7.50
CA SER A 318 9.34 12.20 -6.99
C SER A 318 9.41 12.21 -5.47
N LEU A 319 8.30 11.83 -4.83
CA LEU A 319 8.21 11.73 -3.37
C LEU A 319 9.13 10.63 -2.84
N ASN A 320 9.16 9.47 -3.47
CA ASN A 320 10.02 8.36 -3.07
C ASN A 320 11.51 8.72 -3.19
N GLY A 321 11.90 9.39 -4.28
CA GLY A 321 13.25 9.91 -4.44
C GLY A 321 13.63 10.91 -3.34
N HIS A 322 12.68 11.72 -2.88
CA HIS A 322 12.91 12.62 -1.73
C HIS A 322 13.25 11.82 -0.45
N TYR A 323 12.48 10.79 -0.12
CA TYR A 323 12.73 9.94 1.05
C TYR A 323 14.06 9.15 0.92
N ILE A 324 14.40 8.65 -0.27
CA ILE A 324 15.68 7.99 -0.53
C ILE A 324 16.86 8.93 -0.20
N ARG A 325 16.80 10.18 -0.62
CA ARG A 325 17.86 11.17 -0.36
C ARG A 325 18.02 11.52 1.11
N GLN A 326 16.95 11.43 1.91
CA GLN A 326 17.01 11.69 3.36
C GLN A 326 17.69 10.59 4.15
N LEU A 327 17.70 9.34 3.66
CA LEU A 327 18.32 8.23 4.34
C LEU A 327 19.86 8.35 4.28
N ASP A 328 20.53 8.03 5.37
CA ASP A 328 21.98 7.81 5.36
C ASP A 328 22.34 6.47 4.66
N ALA A 329 23.61 6.26 4.38
CA ALA A 329 24.03 5.08 3.65
C ALA A 329 23.74 3.75 4.38
N PRO A 330 23.93 3.62 5.69
CA PRO A 330 23.55 2.42 6.44
C PRO A 330 22.06 2.11 6.39
N ALA A 331 21.20 3.12 6.63
CA ALA A 331 19.76 2.94 6.57
C ALA A 331 19.30 2.57 5.15
N LEU A 332 19.90 3.19 4.14
CA LEU A 332 19.59 2.91 2.74
C LEU A 332 20.00 1.49 2.33
N LEU A 333 21.17 1.02 2.78
CA LEU A 333 21.61 -0.36 2.56
C LEU A 333 20.65 -1.37 3.24
N ALA A 334 20.21 -1.07 4.46
CA ALA A 334 19.22 -1.90 5.15
C ALA A 334 17.90 -1.99 4.39
N GLU A 335 17.40 -0.90 3.81
CA GLU A 335 16.20 -0.92 2.97
C GLU A 335 16.41 -1.70 1.66
N ILE A 336 17.60 -1.62 1.05
CA ILE A 336 17.96 -2.46 -0.10
C ILE A 336 17.93 -3.94 0.29
N GLU A 337 18.55 -4.33 1.41
CA GLU A 337 18.57 -5.72 1.87
C GLU A 337 17.17 -6.29 2.10
N LYS A 338 16.26 -5.49 2.66
CA LYS A 338 14.84 -5.86 2.81
C LYS A 338 14.12 -6.02 1.47
N LEU A 339 14.54 -5.26 0.45
CA LEU A 339 13.94 -5.33 -0.89
C LEU A 339 14.37 -6.58 -1.66
N LEU A 340 15.61 -7.06 -1.49
CA LEU A 340 16.20 -8.12 -2.33
C LEU A 340 15.32 -9.36 -2.53
N PRO A 341 14.60 -9.90 -1.49
CA PRO A 341 13.72 -11.04 -1.67
C PRO A 341 12.49 -10.76 -2.55
N HIS A 342 12.17 -9.50 -2.82
CA HIS A 342 10.95 -9.06 -3.49
C HIS A 342 11.19 -8.49 -4.89
N MET A 343 12.43 -8.20 -5.26
CA MET A 343 12.76 -7.65 -6.57
C MET A 343 13.27 -8.73 -7.53
N ALA A 344 13.05 -8.51 -8.82
CA ALA A 344 13.65 -9.35 -9.86
C ALA A 344 15.19 -9.30 -9.75
N GLN A 345 15.83 -10.46 -9.85
CA GLN A 345 17.31 -10.60 -9.75
C GLN A 345 17.91 -10.20 -8.39
N GLY A 346 17.11 -9.96 -7.35
CA GLY A 346 17.60 -9.65 -6.01
C GLY A 346 18.47 -10.75 -5.41
N ASP A 347 18.19 -12.00 -5.72
CA ASP A 347 18.97 -13.17 -5.29
C ASP A 347 20.44 -13.12 -5.74
N GLU A 348 20.75 -12.51 -6.87
CA GLU A 348 22.13 -12.37 -7.34
C GLU A 348 22.93 -11.48 -6.39
N LEU A 349 22.41 -10.29 -6.08
CA LEU A 349 23.05 -9.38 -5.13
C LEU A 349 23.07 -9.97 -3.73
N ALA A 350 21.99 -10.59 -3.27
CA ALA A 350 21.91 -11.21 -1.94
C ALA A 350 23.04 -12.25 -1.72
N ARG A 351 23.32 -13.10 -2.74
CA ARG A 351 24.42 -14.09 -2.68
C ARG A 351 25.81 -13.46 -2.67
N LYS A 352 25.98 -12.31 -3.30
CA LYS A 352 27.26 -11.58 -3.38
C LYS A 352 27.52 -10.69 -2.17
N LEU A 353 26.55 -10.49 -1.29
CA LEU A 353 26.57 -9.49 -0.23
C LEU A 353 27.48 -9.90 0.95
N THR A 354 28.79 -9.87 0.71
CA THR A 354 29.84 -10.05 1.74
C THR A 354 30.06 -8.77 2.56
N PRO A 355 30.72 -8.83 3.74
CA PRO A 355 31.09 -7.63 4.47
C PRO A 355 31.88 -6.63 3.63
N ALA A 356 32.86 -7.08 2.85
CA ALA A 356 33.64 -6.22 1.96
C ALA A 356 32.79 -5.55 0.85
N LEU A 357 31.78 -6.24 0.32
CA LEU A 357 30.86 -5.64 -0.64
C LEU A 357 29.94 -4.62 0.02
N ARG A 358 29.46 -4.89 1.26
CA ARG A 358 28.70 -3.91 2.05
C ARG A 358 29.47 -2.62 2.23
N ASP A 359 30.74 -2.70 2.61
CA ASP A 359 31.60 -1.53 2.78
C ASP A 359 31.71 -0.72 1.47
N LYS A 360 31.89 -1.38 0.33
CA LYS A 360 31.92 -0.72 -0.98
C LYS A 360 30.57 -0.07 -1.34
N LEU A 361 29.45 -0.74 -1.04
CA LEU A 361 28.13 -0.17 -1.26
C LEU A 361 27.90 1.05 -0.38
N LEU A 362 28.29 1.01 0.90
CA LEU A 362 28.20 2.16 1.81
C LEU A 362 28.97 3.38 1.28
N LEU A 363 30.10 3.18 0.62
CA LEU A 363 30.85 4.25 -0.03
C LEU A 363 30.16 4.78 -1.30
N ALA A 364 29.50 3.94 -2.06
CA ALA A 364 28.85 4.31 -3.32
C ALA A 364 27.49 4.99 -3.13
N LEU A 365 26.71 4.54 -2.14
CA LEU A 365 25.31 4.95 -1.95
C LEU A 365 25.07 6.45 -1.85
N PRO A 366 25.92 7.27 -1.16
CA PRO A 366 25.73 8.72 -1.10
C PRO A 366 25.69 9.40 -2.47
N GLY A 367 26.56 9.00 -3.38
CA GLY A 367 26.60 9.56 -4.75
C GLY A 367 25.48 9.01 -5.65
N LEU A 368 25.03 7.78 -5.40
CA LEU A 368 23.99 7.12 -6.19
C LEU A 368 22.58 7.62 -5.84
N LYS A 369 22.28 7.86 -4.56
CA LYS A 369 20.93 8.22 -4.08
C LYS A 369 20.40 9.54 -4.64
N GLU A 370 21.31 10.45 -5.07
CA GLU A 370 20.91 11.77 -5.56
C GLU A 370 20.01 11.73 -6.80
N ARG A 371 20.13 10.67 -7.62
CA ARG A 371 19.40 10.50 -8.87
C ARG A 371 18.39 9.35 -8.85
N ALA A 372 18.43 8.52 -7.82
CA ALA A 372 17.54 7.38 -7.70
C ALA A 372 16.12 7.84 -7.36
N LYS A 373 15.13 7.29 -8.05
CA LYS A 373 13.70 7.47 -7.75
C LYS A 373 13.14 6.32 -6.95
N THR A 374 13.71 5.12 -7.12
CA THR A 374 13.34 3.90 -6.40
C THR A 374 14.58 3.17 -5.89
N LEU A 375 14.39 2.25 -4.95
CA LEU A 375 15.49 1.38 -4.51
C LEU A 375 15.95 0.44 -5.62
N VAL A 376 15.05 0.06 -6.55
CA VAL A 376 15.42 -0.73 -7.74
C VAL A 376 16.38 0.07 -8.63
N ASP A 377 16.06 1.35 -8.90
CA ASP A 377 16.97 2.24 -9.64
C ASP A 377 18.33 2.33 -8.95
N LEU A 378 18.33 2.40 -7.63
CA LEU A 378 19.56 2.52 -6.83
C LEU A 378 20.41 1.25 -6.94
N VAL A 379 19.82 0.07 -6.84
CA VAL A 379 20.47 -1.23 -7.01
C VAL A 379 21.04 -1.36 -8.43
N GLU A 380 20.25 -0.98 -9.44
CA GLU A 380 20.72 -1.00 -10.83
C GLU A 380 21.88 -0.03 -11.09
N GLN A 381 21.86 1.15 -10.48
CA GLN A 381 22.96 2.10 -10.56
C GLN A 381 24.20 1.61 -9.80
N ALA A 382 24.02 0.88 -8.70
CA ALA A 382 25.10 0.29 -7.91
C ALA A 382 25.70 -0.97 -8.56
N ARG A 383 25.15 -1.47 -9.66
CA ARG A 383 25.55 -2.75 -10.28
C ARG A 383 27.06 -2.85 -10.56
N PHE A 384 27.68 -1.73 -10.94
CA PHE A 384 29.14 -1.69 -11.17
C PHE A 384 29.95 -2.09 -9.94
N VAL A 385 29.41 -1.94 -8.71
CA VAL A 385 30.13 -2.28 -7.47
C VAL A 385 30.24 -3.80 -7.28
N TYR A 386 29.24 -4.58 -7.77
CA TYR A 386 29.15 -6.02 -7.56
C TYR A 386 29.13 -6.86 -8.86
N ALA A 387 29.29 -6.22 -10.03
CA ALA A 387 29.35 -6.92 -11.30
C ALA A 387 30.67 -7.69 -11.45
N ASP A 388 30.57 -8.91 -12.01
CA ASP A 388 31.72 -9.72 -12.32
C ASP A 388 32.50 -9.14 -13.52
N ARG A 389 33.79 -9.47 -13.60
CA ARG A 389 34.66 -9.13 -14.75
C ARG A 389 34.64 -10.24 -15.80
N PRO A 390 34.71 -9.87 -17.12
CA PRO A 390 34.64 -8.50 -17.67
C PRO A 390 33.25 -7.86 -17.50
N ILE A 391 33.20 -6.56 -17.18
CA ILE A 391 31.94 -5.88 -16.97
C ILE A 391 31.13 -5.77 -18.27
N ALA A 392 29.82 -6.05 -18.20
CA ALA A 392 28.92 -5.88 -19.33
C ALA A 392 28.74 -4.38 -19.66
N LEU A 393 28.82 -4.06 -20.94
CA LEU A 393 28.69 -2.68 -21.45
C LEU A 393 27.30 -2.46 -22.06
N ASP A 394 26.67 -1.34 -21.73
CA ASP A 394 25.53 -0.86 -22.49
C ASP A 394 25.96 -0.29 -23.87
N ASP A 395 25.01 -0.01 -24.76
CA ASP A 395 25.32 0.44 -26.11
C ASP A 395 26.01 1.81 -26.15
N LYS A 396 25.69 2.69 -25.19
CA LYS A 396 26.35 3.98 -25.06
C LYS A 396 27.78 3.86 -24.56
N ALA A 397 28.02 2.97 -23.61
CA ALA A 397 29.36 2.67 -23.14
C ALA A 397 30.23 2.02 -24.25
N LYS A 398 29.65 1.07 -25.02
CA LYS A 398 30.35 0.48 -26.18
C LYS A 398 30.78 1.54 -27.17
N ALA A 399 29.90 2.50 -27.48
CA ALA A 399 30.20 3.59 -28.42
C ALA A 399 31.34 4.51 -27.95
N LEU A 400 31.54 4.66 -26.63
CA LEU A 400 32.64 5.43 -26.05
C LEU A 400 33.99 4.68 -26.08
N LEU A 401 34.01 3.37 -26.21
CA LEU A 401 35.18 2.53 -26.18
C LEU A 401 35.68 2.21 -27.60
N THR A 402 36.00 3.27 -28.35
CA THR A 402 36.65 3.14 -29.68
C THR A 402 38.05 2.52 -29.55
N ALA A 403 38.68 2.12 -30.67
CA ALA A 403 40.05 1.59 -30.66
C ALA A 403 41.04 2.57 -30.01
N ASP A 404 40.97 3.86 -30.36
CA ASP A 404 41.82 4.90 -29.76
C ASP A 404 41.55 5.06 -28.26
N ALA A 405 40.27 5.08 -27.84
CA ALA A 405 39.90 5.13 -26.43
C ALA A 405 40.47 3.96 -25.64
N ARG A 406 40.38 2.74 -26.20
CA ARG A 406 40.96 1.52 -25.57
C ARG A 406 42.49 1.63 -25.43
N ALA A 407 43.17 2.15 -26.44
CA ALA A 407 44.64 2.40 -26.37
C ALA A 407 44.98 3.45 -25.30
N VAL A 408 44.17 4.50 -25.15
CA VAL A 408 44.32 5.48 -24.07
C VAL A 408 44.14 4.82 -22.70
N LEU A 409 43.11 3.99 -22.53
CA LEU A 409 42.85 3.26 -21.24
C LEU A 409 44.01 2.33 -20.86
N GLY A 410 44.64 1.66 -21.83
CA GLY A 410 45.84 0.84 -21.56
C GLY A 410 47.00 1.64 -20.98
N ARG A 411 47.31 2.81 -21.56
CA ARG A 411 48.32 3.74 -21.02
C ARG A 411 47.92 4.32 -19.67
N LEU A 412 46.64 4.66 -19.52
CA LEU A 412 46.11 5.17 -18.25
C LEU A 412 46.24 4.13 -17.12
N ALA A 413 45.96 2.86 -17.42
CA ALA A 413 46.16 1.79 -16.44
C ALA A 413 47.60 1.74 -15.89
N THR A 414 48.57 1.90 -16.79
CA THR A 414 50.00 1.98 -16.40
C THR A 414 50.30 3.22 -15.52
N ALA A 415 49.73 4.37 -15.87
CA ALA A 415 49.89 5.60 -15.11
C ALA A 415 49.22 5.57 -13.73
N LEU A 416 48.09 4.87 -13.61
CA LEU A 416 47.35 4.72 -12.35
C LEU A 416 47.97 3.66 -11.41
N ALA A 417 48.66 2.65 -11.94
CA ALA A 417 49.22 1.56 -11.14
C ALA A 417 50.05 1.97 -9.93
N PRO A 418 50.94 3.00 -9.99
CA PRO A 418 51.75 3.43 -8.85
C PRO A 418 51.02 4.39 -7.88
N VAL A 419 49.80 4.78 -8.14
CA VAL A 419 49.09 5.80 -7.31
C VAL A 419 48.85 5.28 -5.90
N GLU A 420 49.38 6.03 -4.91
CA GLU A 420 49.23 5.72 -3.49
C GLU A 420 49.21 7.01 -2.66
N PRO A 421 48.27 7.20 -1.71
CA PRO A 421 47.14 6.31 -1.44
C PRO A 421 46.09 6.30 -2.58
N TRP A 422 45.29 5.24 -2.68
CA TRP A 422 44.23 5.14 -3.67
C TRP A 422 42.94 5.85 -3.18
N THR A 423 42.91 7.16 -3.35
CA THR A 423 41.79 8.03 -2.97
C THR A 423 41.21 8.74 -4.21
N ALA A 424 40.00 9.34 -4.07
CA ALA A 424 39.42 10.12 -5.13
C ALA A 424 40.34 11.27 -5.59
N GLU A 425 40.93 11.99 -4.64
CA GLU A 425 41.81 13.13 -4.90
C GLU A 425 43.13 12.69 -5.59
N ALA A 426 43.75 11.61 -5.11
CA ALA A 426 44.99 11.12 -5.68
C ALA A 426 44.78 10.56 -7.10
N THR A 427 43.70 9.81 -7.31
CA THR A 427 43.35 9.29 -8.63
C THR A 427 42.93 10.40 -9.60
N GLU A 428 42.24 11.45 -9.13
CA GLU A 428 41.93 12.62 -9.93
C GLU A 428 43.20 13.33 -10.38
N ALA A 429 44.12 13.58 -9.47
CA ALA A 429 45.40 14.22 -9.81
C ALA A 429 46.17 13.41 -10.87
N ALA A 430 46.24 12.10 -10.72
CA ALA A 430 46.93 11.23 -11.68
C ALA A 430 46.25 11.22 -13.06
N VAL A 431 44.89 11.15 -13.13
CA VAL A 431 44.18 11.20 -14.40
C VAL A 431 44.30 12.57 -15.09
N ARG A 432 44.34 13.66 -14.35
CA ARG A 432 44.57 15.00 -14.89
C ARG A 432 45.97 15.16 -15.46
N SER A 433 47.03 14.76 -14.69
CA SER A 433 48.42 14.75 -15.16
C SER A 433 48.57 13.93 -16.42
N PHE A 434 48.04 12.71 -16.44
CA PHE A 434 48.03 11.86 -17.62
C PHE A 434 47.38 12.53 -18.84
N ALA A 435 46.22 13.17 -18.65
CA ALA A 435 45.50 13.86 -19.74
C ALA A 435 46.37 14.99 -20.34
N GLU A 436 47.02 15.81 -19.45
CA GLU A 436 47.91 16.90 -19.86
C GLU A 436 49.15 16.35 -20.60
N GLU A 437 49.82 15.30 -20.10
CA GLU A 437 50.98 14.66 -20.72
C GLU A 437 50.65 14.07 -22.12
N GLN A 438 49.43 13.57 -22.27
CA GLN A 438 48.97 13.05 -23.58
C GLN A 438 48.38 14.13 -24.51
N GLY A 439 48.31 15.39 -24.07
CA GLY A 439 47.67 16.47 -24.84
C GLY A 439 46.19 16.32 -25.04
N LEU A 440 45.49 15.60 -24.13
CA LEU A 440 44.08 15.30 -24.20
C LEU A 440 43.26 16.19 -23.26
N LYS A 441 42.03 16.50 -23.67
CA LYS A 441 41.06 17.09 -22.72
C LYS A 441 40.65 16.06 -21.69
N LEU A 442 40.47 16.46 -20.43
CA LEU A 442 40.05 15.56 -19.36
C LEU A 442 38.83 14.72 -19.71
N GLY A 443 37.82 15.32 -20.38
CA GLY A 443 36.62 14.60 -20.81
C GLY A 443 36.86 13.45 -21.81
N ALA A 444 37.90 13.58 -22.65
CA ALA A 444 38.31 12.54 -23.60
C ALA A 444 38.92 11.31 -22.91
N VAL A 445 39.44 11.48 -21.68
CA VAL A 445 39.92 10.39 -20.83
C VAL A 445 38.85 9.89 -19.87
N ALA A 446 38.12 10.80 -19.23
CA ALA A 446 37.14 10.46 -18.19
C ALA A 446 35.92 9.74 -18.70
N GLN A 447 35.45 10.00 -19.94
CA GLN A 447 34.28 9.30 -20.50
C GLN A 447 34.57 7.82 -20.84
N PRO A 448 35.65 7.47 -21.56
CA PRO A 448 36.03 6.07 -21.74
C PRO A 448 36.36 5.37 -20.42
N LEU A 449 37.01 6.06 -19.48
CA LEU A 449 37.30 5.55 -18.14
C LEU A 449 36.00 5.15 -17.41
N ARG A 450 34.99 6.03 -17.44
CA ARG A 450 33.65 5.74 -16.89
C ARG A 450 33.02 4.52 -17.54
N ALA A 451 33.00 4.46 -18.86
CA ALA A 451 32.47 3.33 -19.60
C ALA A 451 33.18 2.01 -19.24
N ALA A 452 34.50 2.04 -19.13
CA ALA A 452 35.30 0.86 -18.77
C ALA A 452 35.06 0.38 -17.33
N LEU A 453 34.90 1.32 -16.37
CA LEU A 453 34.75 0.98 -14.96
C LEU A 453 33.30 0.62 -14.58
N THR A 454 32.30 1.22 -15.23
CA THR A 454 30.90 1.07 -14.81
C THR A 454 30.02 0.34 -15.81
N GLY A 455 30.49 0.12 -17.03
CA GLY A 455 29.68 -0.44 -18.12
C GLY A 455 28.67 0.55 -18.69
N ARG A 456 28.66 1.80 -18.23
CA ARG A 456 27.64 2.82 -18.59
C ARG A 456 28.30 4.16 -18.94
N ALA A 457 27.61 4.97 -19.76
CA ALA A 457 28.06 6.33 -20.10
C ALA A 457 27.82 7.35 -18.96
N THR A 458 27.01 7.00 -17.95
CA THR A 458 26.68 7.83 -16.79
C THR A 458 26.92 7.07 -15.49
N SER A 459 27.46 7.75 -14.47
CA SER A 459 27.74 7.19 -13.15
C SER A 459 27.81 8.35 -12.13
N PRO A 460 28.03 8.08 -10.83
CA PRO A 460 28.58 9.07 -9.89
C PRO A 460 29.88 9.68 -10.39
N GLY A 461 30.48 10.59 -9.63
CA GLY A 461 31.78 11.14 -9.93
C GLY A 461 32.79 10.05 -10.26
N ILE A 462 33.51 10.16 -11.40
CA ILE A 462 34.38 9.06 -11.84
C ILE A 462 35.50 8.77 -10.83
N PHE A 463 35.95 9.76 -10.11
CA PHE A 463 36.98 9.62 -9.08
C PHE A 463 36.45 8.95 -7.80
N GLU A 464 35.18 9.20 -7.47
CA GLU A 464 34.47 8.44 -6.43
C GLU A 464 34.31 6.97 -6.82
N VAL A 465 34.03 6.69 -8.09
CA VAL A 465 33.96 5.31 -8.63
C VAL A 465 35.30 4.61 -8.50
N LEU A 466 36.41 5.29 -8.83
CA LEU A 466 37.77 4.76 -8.66
C LEU A 466 38.05 4.40 -7.20
N ALA A 467 37.75 5.32 -6.26
CA ALA A 467 37.91 5.09 -4.84
C ALA A 467 37.07 3.92 -4.30
N THR A 468 35.82 3.84 -4.75
CA THR A 468 34.88 2.77 -4.33
C THR A 468 35.29 1.37 -4.81
N LEU A 469 35.73 1.25 -6.05
CA LEU A 469 36.13 -0.03 -6.64
C LEU A 469 37.47 -0.51 -6.06
N GLY A 470 38.37 0.40 -5.79
CA GLY A 470 39.75 0.11 -5.35
C GLY A 470 40.68 -0.18 -6.53
N ARG A 471 41.99 -0.14 -6.23
CA ARG A 471 43.07 -0.23 -7.23
C ARG A 471 42.99 -1.48 -8.10
N GLU A 472 42.95 -2.65 -7.48
CA GLU A 472 42.99 -3.95 -8.17
C GLU A 472 41.85 -4.09 -9.16
N GLU A 473 40.60 -3.80 -8.72
CA GLU A 473 39.41 -3.91 -9.56
C GLU A 473 39.44 -2.89 -10.72
N CYS A 474 39.87 -1.65 -10.45
CA CYS A 474 39.97 -0.63 -11.49
C CYS A 474 40.97 -1.01 -12.56
N LEU A 475 42.22 -1.37 -12.17
CA LEU A 475 43.26 -1.77 -13.12
C LEU A 475 42.84 -3.00 -13.92
N GLY A 476 42.18 -3.96 -13.29
CA GLY A 476 41.66 -5.13 -13.95
C GLY A 476 40.62 -4.79 -15.02
N ARG A 477 39.63 -3.94 -14.71
CA ARG A 477 38.62 -3.49 -15.69
C ARG A 477 39.21 -2.70 -16.84
N LEU A 478 40.20 -1.86 -16.56
CA LEU A 478 40.92 -1.12 -17.60
C LEU A 478 41.68 -2.08 -18.54
N THR A 479 42.32 -3.11 -18.00
CA THR A 479 43.02 -4.14 -18.77
C THR A 479 42.03 -4.94 -19.65
N ASP A 480 40.90 -5.36 -19.08
CA ASP A 480 39.86 -6.08 -19.83
C ASP A 480 39.36 -5.26 -21.03
N GLN A 481 39.16 -3.95 -20.85
CA GLN A 481 38.64 -3.07 -21.90
C GLN A 481 39.70 -2.57 -22.87
N ALA A 482 40.98 -2.49 -22.45
CA ALA A 482 42.07 -2.11 -23.33
C ALA A 482 42.39 -3.19 -24.38
N GLY A 483 41.82 -4.39 -24.28
CA GLY A 483 42.15 -5.50 -25.16
C GLY A 483 43.58 -6.05 -24.94
N LEU A 484 44.18 -5.70 -23.80
CA LEU A 484 45.39 -6.35 -23.33
C LEU A 484 44.97 -7.71 -22.82
N ALA A 485 44.80 -8.67 -23.75
CA ALA A 485 44.63 -10.06 -23.37
C ALA A 485 45.67 -10.38 -22.32
N THR A 486 45.28 -10.92 -21.20
CA THR A 486 46.17 -11.65 -20.33
C THR A 486 46.91 -12.68 -21.22
N VAL A 487 48.16 -12.39 -21.52
CA VAL A 487 49.12 -13.43 -21.90
C VAL A 487 49.36 -14.18 -20.58
N ALA A 488 48.33 -14.96 -20.21
CA ALA A 488 48.38 -15.90 -19.11
C ALA A 488 48.88 -17.20 -19.70
N SER A 489 50.19 -17.47 -19.50
CA SER A 489 50.81 -18.75 -19.29
C SER A 489 50.32 -19.89 -20.23
N GLU A 490 50.87 -19.94 -21.43
CA GLU A 490 51.35 -21.19 -21.99
C GLU A 490 52.87 -21.25 -21.71
N ALA A 491 53.23 -21.89 -20.64
CA ALA A 491 54.54 -22.45 -20.36
C ALA A 491 54.34 -23.66 -19.40
#